data_5ef04b72bc86befe421e9ba44b4d1650
#
_entry.id   5ef04b72bc86befe421e9ba44b4d1650
#
_cell.length_a   1.000
_cell.length_b   1.000
_cell.length_c   1.000
_cell.angle_alpha   90.00
_cell.angle_beta   90.00
_cell.angle_gamma   90.00
#
_symmetry.space_group_name_H-M   'P 1'
#
loop_
_entity.id
_entity.type
_entity.pdbx_description
1 polymer ?
#
loop_
_entity_poly.entity_id
_entity_poly.type
_entity_poly.pdbx_seq_one_letter_code
_entity_poly.pdbx_strand_id
1 'polypeptide(L)'
;SDKLDTNDYSFFFKHLIFIILGITVIFIFSSIDQNKLFKYSIIIFFISLVFLFLVPIFGIEVKGSKRWLDLYFLPRFQPIELVKPFLIISISLILCNQKYENIIFKYCFSFIVTLSVALLLSLQPDIGQTILVLFSWSILIFTSGISMIFLIFLFLSLIIVFFYIIFFVSKFEYIKNRLISFFDSESGTYNFQSDKALESITSGGFFGKGIGEG
;
A
#
# COMPACT_ATOMS: atom_id res chain seq x y z
N SER A 1 18.03 21.51 -14.72
CA SER A 1 17.61 21.84 -16.10
C SER A 1 17.87 20.77 -17.15
N ASP A 2 18.08 19.49 -16.81
CA ASP A 2 18.38 18.43 -17.79
C ASP A 2 17.31 17.34 -17.83
N LYS A 3 16.02 17.70 -17.83
CA LYS A 3 14.93 16.72 -17.79
C LYS A 3 14.05 16.64 -19.05
N LEU A 4 14.34 17.36 -20.10
CA LEU A 4 13.37 17.54 -21.20
C LEU A 4 13.96 17.31 -22.60
N ASP A 5 14.82 16.28 -22.78
CA ASP A 5 15.17 15.75 -24.11
C ASP A 5 14.52 14.39 -24.43
N THR A 6 13.55 13.96 -23.62
CA THR A 6 12.70 12.82 -23.98
C THR A 6 11.45 13.37 -24.65
N ASN A 7 11.18 12.93 -25.88
CA ASN A 7 9.97 13.27 -26.64
C ASN A 7 8.75 13.26 -25.70
N ASP A 8 8.08 14.40 -25.50
CA ASP A 8 6.91 14.57 -24.61
C ASP A 8 5.81 13.55 -24.91
N TYR A 9 5.71 13.13 -26.17
CA TYR A 9 4.81 12.06 -26.62
C TYR A 9 5.15 10.67 -26.04
N SER A 10 6.38 10.40 -25.60
CA SER A 10 6.74 9.08 -25.06
C SER A 10 6.03 8.77 -23.75
N PHE A 11 5.79 9.78 -22.92
CA PHE A 11 5.02 9.65 -21.69
C PHE A 11 3.55 9.37 -21.98
N PHE A 12 2.98 10.07 -22.94
CA PHE A 12 1.59 9.88 -23.36
C PHE A 12 1.36 8.46 -23.88
N PHE A 13 2.20 7.97 -24.78
CA PHE A 13 2.07 6.60 -25.31
C PHE A 13 2.24 5.53 -24.24
N LYS A 14 3.21 5.67 -23.33
CA LYS A 14 3.36 4.75 -22.21
C LYS A 14 2.12 4.75 -21.33
N HIS A 15 1.58 5.90 -21.00
CA HIS A 15 0.38 6.03 -20.19
C HIS A 15 -0.84 5.38 -20.86
N LEU A 16 -1.01 5.62 -22.17
CA LEU A 16 -2.08 4.99 -22.95
C LEU A 16 -1.98 3.46 -22.94
N ILE A 17 -0.77 2.90 -23.12
CA ILE A 17 -0.55 1.45 -23.05
C ILE A 17 -0.95 0.90 -21.68
N PHE A 18 -0.55 1.57 -20.58
CA PHE A 18 -0.92 1.12 -19.24
C PHE A 18 -2.43 1.22 -18.97
N ILE A 19 -3.11 2.23 -19.51
CA ILE A 19 -4.58 2.33 -19.44
C ILE A 19 -5.24 1.15 -20.15
N ILE A 20 -4.82 0.84 -21.38
CA ILE A 20 -5.37 -0.29 -22.15
C ILE A 20 -5.11 -1.60 -21.42
N LEU A 21 -3.91 -1.82 -20.90
CA LEU A 21 -3.59 -2.99 -20.09
C LEU A 21 -4.45 -3.08 -18.83
N GLY A 22 -4.63 -1.97 -18.12
CA GLY A 22 -5.48 -1.90 -16.93
C GLY A 22 -6.94 -2.25 -17.23
N ILE A 23 -7.51 -1.68 -18.29
CA ILE A 23 -8.86 -1.99 -18.74
C ILE A 23 -8.97 -3.48 -19.10
N THR A 24 -8.00 -4.03 -19.83
CA THR A 24 -7.96 -5.45 -20.19
C THR A 24 -7.96 -6.35 -18.96
N VAL A 25 -7.14 -6.03 -17.96
CA VAL A 25 -7.11 -6.76 -16.68
C VAL A 25 -8.45 -6.70 -15.96
N ILE A 26 -9.12 -5.53 -15.93
CA ILE A 26 -10.44 -5.38 -15.33
C ILE A 26 -11.46 -6.31 -16.04
N PHE A 27 -11.47 -6.32 -17.37
CA PHE A 27 -12.37 -7.21 -18.14
C PHE A 27 -12.10 -8.70 -17.89
N ILE A 28 -10.82 -9.10 -17.83
CA ILE A 28 -10.44 -10.49 -17.52
C ILE A 28 -10.96 -10.88 -16.13
N PHE A 29 -10.67 -10.08 -15.10
CA PHE A 29 -11.10 -10.39 -13.74
C PHE A 29 -12.62 -10.34 -13.57
N SER A 30 -13.30 -9.43 -14.25
CA SER A 30 -14.77 -9.33 -14.27
C SER A 30 -15.45 -10.56 -14.90
N SER A 31 -14.76 -11.23 -15.84
CA SER A 31 -15.29 -12.41 -16.54
C SER A 31 -15.01 -13.73 -15.81
N ILE A 32 -14.20 -13.71 -14.74
CA ILE A 32 -13.87 -14.91 -13.96
C ILE A 32 -15.02 -15.22 -13.01
N ASP A 33 -15.46 -16.50 -13.01
CA ASP A 33 -16.43 -16.99 -12.03
C ASP A 33 -15.90 -16.82 -10.59
N GLN A 34 -16.79 -16.37 -9.69
CA GLN A 34 -16.43 -16.02 -8.31
C GLN A 34 -15.73 -17.18 -7.57
N ASN A 35 -16.19 -18.41 -7.76
CA ASN A 35 -15.58 -19.58 -7.11
C ASN A 35 -14.15 -19.83 -7.59
N LYS A 36 -13.90 -19.63 -8.88
CA LYS A 36 -12.56 -19.73 -9.47
C LYS A 36 -11.67 -18.59 -8.95
N LEU A 37 -12.21 -17.38 -8.90
CA LEU A 37 -11.49 -16.22 -8.37
C LEU A 37 -11.02 -16.48 -6.93
N PHE A 38 -11.89 -16.98 -6.07
CA PHE A 38 -11.55 -17.31 -4.68
C PHE A 38 -10.46 -18.38 -4.58
N LYS A 39 -10.54 -19.42 -5.41
CA LYS A 39 -9.52 -20.49 -5.43
C LYS A 39 -8.15 -19.97 -5.88
N TYR A 40 -8.11 -19.17 -6.94
CA TYR A 40 -6.85 -18.65 -7.48
C TYR A 40 -6.29 -17.50 -6.64
N SER A 41 -7.12 -16.71 -5.95
CA SER A 41 -6.68 -15.59 -5.14
C SER A 41 -5.74 -16.01 -4.01
N ILE A 42 -5.95 -17.18 -3.40
CA ILE A 42 -5.07 -17.72 -2.37
C ILE A 42 -3.68 -18.01 -2.97
N ILE A 43 -3.63 -18.63 -4.16
CA ILE A 43 -2.37 -18.94 -4.83
C ILE A 43 -1.63 -17.65 -5.20
N ILE A 44 -2.35 -16.68 -5.78
CA ILE A 44 -1.77 -15.39 -6.18
C ILE A 44 -1.30 -14.62 -4.94
N PHE A 45 -2.04 -14.69 -3.83
CA PHE A 45 -1.61 -14.12 -2.55
C PHE A 45 -0.26 -14.66 -2.10
N PHE A 46 -0.08 -15.98 -2.09
CA PHE A 46 1.19 -16.57 -1.70
C PHE A 46 2.33 -16.21 -2.65
N ILE A 47 2.08 -16.20 -3.96
CA ILE A 47 3.08 -15.78 -4.96
C ILE A 47 3.46 -14.31 -4.72
N SER A 48 2.49 -13.43 -4.54
CA SER A 48 2.73 -12.00 -4.30
C SER A 48 3.43 -11.75 -2.95
N LEU A 49 3.15 -12.57 -1.93
CA LEU A 49 3.84 -12.54 -0.65
C LEU A 49 5.32 -12.94 -0.80
N VAL A 50 5.64 -13.92 -1.62
CA VAL A 50 7.03 -14.28 -1.95
C VAL A 50 7.73 -13.10 -2.62
N PHE A 51 7.11 -12.43 -3.59
CA PHE A 51 7.68 -11.23 -4.18
C PHE A 51 7.88 -10.12 -3.15
N LEU A 52 6.93 -9.92 -2.23
CA LEU A 52 7.08 -8.93 -1.17
C LEU A 52 8.26 -9.25 -0.24
N PHE A 53 8.48 -10.53 0.07
CA PHE A 53 9.62 -11.00 0.85
C PHE A 53 10.96 -10.78 0.13
N LEU A 54 10.99 -10.85 -1.19
CA LEU A 54 12.21 -10.60 -1.99
C LEU A 54 12.60 -9.11 -2.06
N VAL A 55 11.68 -8.18 -1.80
CA VAL A 55 11.97 -6.74 -1.89
C VAL A 55 13.11 -6.27 -0.98
N PRO A 56 13.20 -6.62 0.32
CA PRO A 56 14.32 -6.21 1.16
C PRO A 56 15.69 -6.68 0.63
N ILE A 57 15.72 -7.81 -0.08
CA ILE A 57 16.94 -8.48 -0.57
C ILE A 57 17.33 -7.93 -1.95
N PHE A 58 16.41 -7.97 -2.90
CA PHE A 58 16.64 -7.67 -4.32
C PHE A 58 16.01 -6.35 -4.78
N GLY A 59 15.32 -5.63 -3.89
CA GLY A 59 14.64 -4.39 -4.24
C GLY A 59 15.61 -3.27 -4.61
N ILE A 60 15.18 -2.44 -5.56
CA ILE A 60 15.89 -1.24 -5.95
C ILE A 60 15.63 -0.14 -4.91
N GLU A 61 16.69 0.52 -4.51
CA GLU A 61 16.60 1.67 -3.62
C GLU A 61 16.15 2.92 -4.39
N VAL A 62 15.02 3.48 -4.00
CA VAL A 62 14.48 4.72 -4.54
C VAL A 62 14.19 5.67 -3.39
N LYS A 63 14.85 6.82 -3.37
CA LYS A 63 14.69 7.84 -2.32
C LYS A 63 14.87 7.28 -0.89
N GLY A 64 15.90 6.43 -0.69
CA GLY A 64 16.26 5.89 0.61
C GLY A 64 15.41 4.71 1.09
N SER A 65 14.57 4.13 0.24
CA SER A 65 13.80 2.94 0.60
C SER A 65 13.72 1.94 -0.56
N LYS A 66 13.78 0.64 -0.21
CA LYS A 66 13.65 -0.47 -1.17
C LYS A 66 12.20 -0.94 -1.17
N ARG A 67 11.44 -0.59 -2.20
CA ARG A 67 10.01 -0.92 -2.33
C ARG A 67 9.65 -1.51 -3.68
N TRP A 68 10.56 -1.44 -4.65
CA TRP A 68 10.34 -1.80 -6.04
C TRP A 68 11.20 -2.98 -6.45
N LEU A 69 10.63 -3.90 -7.23
CA LEU A 69 11.37 -4.97 -7.90
C LEU A 69 11.53 -4.62 -9.39
N ASP A 70 12.73 -4.92 -9.92
CA ASP A 70 13.06 -4.87 -11.33
C ASP A 70 13.42 -6.29 -11.78
N LEU A 71 12.57 -6.89 -12.57
CA LEU A 71 12.72 -8.27 -13.05
C LEU A 71 13.23 -8.34 -14.50
N TYR A 72 13.84 -7.27 -15.03
CA TYR A 72 14.35 -7.16 -16.39
C TYR A 72 13.31 -7.35 -17.51
N PHE A 73 12.37 -8.29 -17.33
CA PHE A 73 11.32 -8.62 -18.32
C PHE A 73 10.02 -7.86 -18.11
N LEU A 74 9.82 -7.29 -16.92
CA LEU A 74 8.62 -6.56 -16.54
C LEU A 74 8.99 -5.11 -16.18
N PRO A 75 8.09 -4.16 -16.40
CA PRO A 75 8.28 -2.83 -15.84
C PRO A 75 8.44 -2.93 -14.32
N ARG A 76 9.20 -2.02 -13.74
CA ARG A 76 9.36 -1.93 -12.28
C ARG A 76 7.99 -1.92 -11.62
N PHE A 77 7.78 -2.82 -10.70
CA PHE A 77 6.51 -2.93 -9.98
C PHE A 77 6.72 -3.02 -8.47
N GLN A 78 5.70 -2.63 -7.74
CA GLN A 78 5.68 -2.68 -6.28
C GLN A 78 4.83 -3.87 -5.84
N PRO A 79 5.42 -4.93 -5.24
CA PRO A 79 4.68 -6.16 -4.93
C PRO A 79 3.50 -5.96 -3.99
N ILE A 80 3.53 -4.97 -3.11
CA ILE A 80 2.42 -4.70 -2.19
C ILE A 80 1.13 -4.36 -2.93
N GLU A 81 1.21 -3.76 -4.14
CA GLU A 81 0.03 -3.43 -4.93
C GLU A 81 -0.72 -4.71 -5.39
N LEU A 82 0.01 -5.80 -5.60
CA LEU A 82 -0.58 -7.12 -5.86
C LEU A 82 -1.06 -7.79 -4.56
N VAL A 83 -0.29 -7.68 -3.47
CA VAL A 83 -0.65 -8.32 -2.19
C VAL A 83 -1.98 -7.81 -1.66
N LYS A 84 -2.24 -6.50 -1.71
CA LYS A 84 -3.43 -5.87 -1.09
C LYS A 84 -4.77 -6.50 -1.50
N PRO A 85 -5.13 -6.58 -2.80
CA PRO A 85 -6.43 -7.14 -3.18
C PRO A 85 -6.55 -8.62 -2.81
N PHE A 86 -5.49 -9.40 -2.98
CA PHE A 86 -5.53 -10.83 -2.67
C PHE A 86 -5.45 -11.12 -1.18
N LEU A 87 -4.84 -10.24 -0.38
CA LEU A 87 -4.91 -10.29 1.09
C LEU A 87 -6.35 -10.09 1.57
N ILE A 88 -7.05 -9.07 1.06
CA ILE A 88 -8.45 -8.80 1.42
C ILE A 88 -9.34 -10.02 1.12
N ILE A 89 -9.22 -10.60 -0.07
CA ILE A 89 -9.96 -11.80 -0.44
C ILE A 89 -9.60 -12.98 0.48
N SER A 90 -8.31 -13.19 0.75
CA SER A 90 -7.85 -14.30 1.60
C SER A 90 -8.36 -14.17 3.04
N ILE A 91 -8.33 -12.97 3.61
CA ILE A 91 -8.89 -12.69 4.94
C ILE A 91 -10.41 -12.93 4.95
N SER A 92 -11.12 -12.44 3.94
CA SER A 92 -12.57 -12.67 3.81
C SER A 92 -12.90 -14.16 3.76
N LEU A 93 -12.12 -14.95 3.03
CA LEU A 93 -12.28 -16.41 2.98
C LEU A 93 -12.01 -17.08 4.34
N ILE A 94 -11.04 -16.60 5.11
CA ILE A 94 -10.78 -17.09 6.47
C ILE A 94 -11.98 -16.80 7.39
N LEU A 95 -12.49 -15.57 7.34
CA LEU A 95 -13.60 -15.14 8.19
C LEU A 95 -14.92 -15.83 7.85
N CYS A 96 -15.20 -16.03 6.56
CA CYS A 96 -16.42 -16.70 6.08
C CYS A 96 -16.35 -18.23 6.14
N ASN A 97 -15.20 -18.83 6.48
CA ASN A 97 -15.04 -20.28 6.46
C ASN A 97 -15.84 -20.95 7.59
N GLN A 98 -16.86 -21.71 7.22
CA GLN A 98 -17.72 -22.43 8.18
C GLN A 98 -17.06 -23.65 8.84
N LYS A 99 -15.92 -24.14 8.31
CA LYS A 99 -15.19 -25.28 8.91
C LYS A 99 -14.59 -24.95 10.27
N TYR A 100 -14.30 -23.68 10.53
CA TYR A 100 -13.80 -23.23 11.81
C TYR A 100 -14.95 -22.68 12.64
N GLU A 101 -15.38 -23.42 13.64
CA GLU A 101 -16.48 -22.99 14.55
C GLU A 101 -16.03 -21.86 15.48
N ASN A 102 -14.76 -21.87 15.89
CA ASN A 102 -14.23 -20.86 16.80
C ASN A 102 -13.92 -19.53 16.09
N ILE A 103 -14.73 -18.53 16.37
CA ILE A 103 -14.59 -17.20 15.77
C ILE A 103 -13.29 -16.51 16.21
N ILE A 104 -12.83 -16.74 17.43
CA ILE A 104 -11.57 -16.19 17.95
C ILE A 104 -10.39 -16.72 17.13
N PHE A 105 -10.41 -18.01 16.79
CA PHE A 105 -9.39 -18.60 15.93
C PHE A 105 -9.34 -17.92 14.57
N LYS A 106 -10.49 -17.64 13.94
CA LYS A 106 -10.55 -16.92 12.65
C LYS A 106 -9.92 -15.53 12.76
N TYR A 107 -10.24 -14.80 13.82
CA TYR A 107 -9.70 -13.46 14.06
C TYR A 107 -8.18 -13.50 14.30
N CYS A 108 -7.70 -14.39 15.15
CA CYS A 108 -6.27 -14.54 15.41
C CYS A 108 -5.50 -14.97 14.15
N PHE A 109 -6.05 -15.93 13.40
CA PHE A 109 -5.39 -16.41 12.18
C PHE A 109 -5.34 -15.31 11.10
N SER A 110 -6.43 -14.59 10.86
CA SER A 110 -6.45 -13.45 9.94
C SER A 110 -5.50 -12.34 10.38
N PHE A 111 -5.38 -12.09 11.69
CA PHE A 111 -4.43 -11.13 12.25
C PHE A 111 -2.98 -11.54 11.99
N ILE A 112 -2.63 -12.81 12.21
CA ILE A 112 -1.27 -13.32 11.95
C ILE A 112 -0.91 -13.16 10.47
N VAL A 113 -1.82 -13.47 9.55
CA VAL A 113 -1.62 -13.27 8.11
C VAL A 113 -1.39 -11.79 7.78
N THR A 114 -2.21 -10.90 8.32
CA THR A 114 -2.08 -9.46 8.11
C THR A 114 -0.80 -8.91 8.73
N LEU A 115 -0.48 -9.36 9.95
CA LEU A 115 0.73 -8.94 10.67
C LEU A 115 2.00 -9.35 9.93
N SER A 116 2.03 -10.53 9.28
CA SER A 116 3.17 -10.95 8.48
C SER A 116 3.45 -9.99 7.31
N VAL A 117 2.40 -9.52 6.63
CA VAL A 117 2.50 -8.51 5.58
C VAL A 117 2.95 -7.15 6.17
N ALA A 118 2.34 -6.73 7.28
CA ALA A 118 2.67 -5.48 7.95
C ALA A 118 4.13 -5.43 8.42
N LEU A 119 4.66 -6.53 8.94
CA LEU A 119 6.07 -6.65 9.32
C LEU A 119 7.01 -6.53 8.13
N LEU A 120 6.71 -7.18 7.00
CA LEU A 120 7.50 -7.05 5.78
C LEU A 120 7.53 -5.61 5.26
N LEU A 121 6.39 -4.91 5.31
CA LEU A 121 6.29 -3.49 4.93
C LEU A 121 7.08 -2.58 5.88
N SER A 122 7.07 -2.87 7.17
CA SER A 122 7.85 -2.11 8.17
C SER A 122 9.35 -2.26 7.93
N LEU A 123 9.81 -3.42 7.43
CA LEU A 123 11.22 -3.63 7.02
C LEU A 123 11.60 -2.79 5.79
N GLN A 124 10.61 -2.44 4.93
CA GLN A 124 10.79 -1.62 3.73
C GLN A 124 10.60 -0.11 3.99
N PRO A 125 10.63 0.38 5.21
CA PRO A 125 10.10 1.62 5.81
C PRO A 125 8.89 2.19 5.06
N ASP A 126 7.85 1.34 4.83
CA ASP A 126 6.61 1.76 4.15
C ASP A 126 5.42 1.81 5.10
N ILE A 127 5.43 2.83 5.95
CA ILE A 127 4.42 2.98 7.00
C ILE A 127 3.03 3.29 6.45
N GLY A 128 2.96 4.06 5.36
CA GLY A 128 1.67 4.34 4.73
C GLY A 128 0.94 3.05 4.31
N GLN A 129 1.64 2.14 3.65
CA GLN A 129 1.07 0.85 3.26
C GLN A 129 0.82 -0.07 4.47
N THR A 130 1.69 -0.02 5.49
CA THR A 130 1.48 -0.77 6.74
C THR A 130 0.18 -0.37 7.42
N ILE A 131 -0.07 0.93 7.58
CA ILE A 131 -1.31 1.45 8.17
C ILE A 131 -2.52 1.05 7.32
N LEU A 132 -2.43 1.19 6.00
CA LEU A 132 -3.50 0.84 5.08
C LEU A 132 -3.89 -0.64 5.18
N VAL A 133 -2.92 -1.54 5.27
CA VAL A 133 -3.14 -2.99 5.41
C VAL A 133 -3.80 -3.31 6.75
N LEU A 134 -3.32 -2.75 7.86
CA LEU A 134 -3.90 -2.94 9.19
C LEU A 134 -5.32 -2.36 9.27
N PHE A 135 -5.55 -1.22 8.66
CA PHE A 135 -6.86 -0.59 8.61
C PHE A 135 -7.86 -1.42 7.78
N SER A 136 -7.42 -1.93 6.62
CA SER A 136 -8.25 -2.83 5.79
C SER A 136 -8.64 -4.10 6.56
N TRP A 137 -7.71 -4.71 7.31
CA TRP A 137 -8.03 -5.84 8.19
C TRP A 137 -9.05 -5.47 9.26
N SER A 138 -8.89 -4.31 9.89
CA SER A 138 -9.82 -3.83 10.93
C SER A 138 -11.24 -3.65 10.40
N ILE A 139 -11.39 -3.14 9.17
CA ILE A 139 -12.69 -3.02 8.49
C ILE A 139 -13.31 -4.41 8.24
N LEU A 140 -12.53 -5.38 7.78
CA LEU A 140 -13.01 -6.74 7.54
C LEU A 140 -13.46 -7.43 8.84
N ILE A 141 -12.74 -7.24 9.93
CA ILE A 141 -13.14 -7.75 11.26
C ILE A 141 -14.43 -7.06 11.73
N PHE A 142 -14.55 -5.75 11.52
CA PHE A 142 -15.77 -5.01 11.82
C PHE A 142 -16.99 -5.57 11.08
N THR A 143 -16.85 -5.75 9.77
CA THR A 143 -17.94 -6.30 8.94
C THR A 143 -18.29 -7.76 9.27
N SER A 144 -17.38 -8.49 9.90
CA SER A 144 -17.62 -9.86 10.36
C SER A 144 -18.43 -9.96 11.66
N GLY A 145 -18.80 -8.82 12.26
CA GLY A 145 -19.68 -8.76 13.43
C GLY A 145 -18.98 -8.75 14.80
N ILE A 146 -17.71 -8.32 14.83
CA ILE A 146 -17.02 -8.13 16.11
C ILE A 146 -17.66 -6.98 16.91
N SER A 147 -17.58 -7.04 18.23
CA SER A 147 -18.13 -5.97 19.09
C SER A 147 -17.37 -4.64 18.87
N MET A 148 -18.11 -3.53 18.77
CA MET A 148 -17.54 -2.19 18.65
C MET A 148 -16.56 -1.84 19.77
N ILE A 149 -16.85 -2.29 20.99
CA ILE A 149 -16.00 -2.07 22.15
C ILE A 149 -14.61 -2.67 21.91
N PHE A 150 -14.55 -3.90 21.41
CA PHE A 150 -13.27 -4.56 21.10
C PHE A 150 -12.49 -3.79 20.03
N LEU A 151 -13.16 -3.29 18.99
CA LEU A 151 -12.53 -2.48 17.95
C LEU A 151 -11.95 -1.19 18.50
N ILE A 152 -12.68 -0.50 19.37
CA ILE A 152 -12.19 0.73 20.02
C ILE A 152 -10.92 0.43 20.81
N PHE A 153 -10.90 -0.63 21.63
CA PHE A 153 -9.69 -1.02 22.36
C PHE A 153 -8.54 -1.40 21.43
N LEU A 154 -8.82 -2.11 20.34
CA LEU A 154 -7.82 -2.44 19.32
C LEU A 154 -7.22 -1.19 18.69
N PHE A 155 -8.06 -0.24 18.27
CA PHE A 155 -7.58 1.03 17.69
C PHE A 155 -6.76 1.85 18.69
N LEU A 156 -7.21 1.98 19.93
CA LEU A 156 -6.46 2.68 20.96
C LEU A 156 -5.10 2.03 21.22
N SER A 157 -5.05 0.69 21.29
CA SER A 157 -3.78 -0.01 21.45
C SER A 157 -2.83 0.17 20.27
N LEU A 158 -3.34 0.13 19.03
CA LEU A 158 -2.55 0.38 17.83
C LEU A 158 -2.01 1.82 17.79
N ILE A 159 -2.81 2.81 18.18
CA ILE A 159 -2.39 4.20 18.29
C ILE A 159 -1.26 4.34 19.32
N ILE A 160 -1.40 3.75 20.51
CA ILE A 160 -0.38 3.79 21.54
C ILE A 160 0.92 3.15 21.05
N VAL A 161 0.85 1.97 20.44
CA VAL A 161 2.02 1.29 19.87
C VAL A 161 2.67 2.13 18.75
N PHE A 162 1.87 2.74 17.89
CA PHE A 162 2.34 3.60 16.79
C PHE A 162 3.11 4.81 17.34
N PHE A 163 2.57 5.52 18.31
CA PHE A 163 3.27 6.65 18.95
C PHE A 163 4.51 6.18 19.68
N TYR A 164 4.45 5.06 20.40
CA TYR A 164 5.62 4.49 21.06
C TYR A 164 6.76 4.23 20.06
N ILE A 165 6.45 3.57 18.93
CA ILE A 165 7.44 3.27 17.89
C ILE A 165 8.05 4.56 17.30
N ILE A 166 7.23 5.57 16.99
CA ILE A 166 7.70 6.83 16.40
C ILE A 166 8.62 7.61 17.36
N PHE A 167 8.32 7.63 18.65
CA PHE A 167 9.08 8.42 19.60
C PHE A 167 10.31 7.70 20.14
N PHE A 168 10.31 6.38 20.24
CA PHE A 168 11.37 5.61 20.90
C PHE A 168 12.25 4.79 19.95
N VAL A 169 11.85 4.58 18.69
CA VAL A 169 12.63 3.81 17.73
C VAL A 169 13.28 4.76 16.71
N SER A 170 14.59 4.93 16.78
CA SER A 170 15.37 5.85 15.93
C SER A 170 15.20 5.62 14.42
N LYS A 171 14.94 4.37 14.00
CA LYS A 171 14.66 4.04 12.59
C LYS A 171 13.47 4.81 12.00
N PHE A 172 12.54 5.26 12.84
CA PHE A 172 11.33 5.97 12.43
C PHE A 172 11.36 7.48 12.72
N GLU A 173 12.53 8.02 13.03
CA GLU A 173 12.73 9.44 13.30
C GLU A 173 12.26 10.33 12.14
N TYR A 174 12.37 9.85 10.89
CA TYR A 174 11.87 10.58 9.73
C TYR A 174 10.34 10.82 9.76
N ILE A 175 9.57 9.93 10.43
CA ILE A 175 8.12 10.11 10.59
C ILE A 175 7.82 11.13 11.67
N LYS A 176 8.57 11.05 12.79
CA LYS A 176 8.51 12.06 13.84
C LYS A 176 8.75 13.45 13.25
N ASN A 177 9.80 13.60 12.43
CA ASN A 177 10.13 14.85 11.78
C ASN A 177 9.03 15.32 10.81
N ARG A 178 8.39 14.41 10.04
CA ARG A 178 7.23 14.73 9.20
C ARG A 178 6.01 15.18 10.01
N LEU A 179 5.73 14.52 11.14
CA LEU A 179 4.62 14.92 12.02
C LEU A 179 4.88 16.29 12.62
N ILE A 180 6.08 16.56 13.10
CA ILE A 180 6.45 17.86 13.67
C ILE A 180 6.33 18.94 12.58
N SER A 181 6.87 18.72 11.38
CA SER A 181 6.83 19.70 10.30
C SER A 181 5.40 19.96 9.78
N PHE A 182 4.48 19.02 9.94
CA PHE A 182 3.08 19.25 9.59
C PHE A 182 2.41 20.28 10.53
N PHE A 183 2.82 20.31 11.79
CA PHE A 183 2.32 21.29 12.78
C PHE A 183 3.16 22.57 12.84
N ASP A 184 4.41 22.52 12.38
CA ASP A 184 5.35 23.64 12.39
C ASP A 184 5.64 24.07 10.95
N SER A 185 4.93 25.08 10.48
CA SER A 185 5.03 25.60 9.11
C SER A 185 6.36 26.27 8.78
N GLU A 186 7.22 26.55 9.78
CA GLU A 186 8.53 27.19 9.58
C GLU A 186 9.66 26.22 9.24
N SER A 187 9.47 24.91 9.43
CA SER A 187 10.48 23.88 9.13
C SER A 187 10.50 23.48 7.65
N GLY A 188 11.00 24.37 6.79
CA GLY A 188 10.89 24.36 5.33
C GLY A 188 11.42 23.14 4.55
N THR A 189 12.03 22.11 5.17
CA THR A 189 12.66 21.00 4.43
C THR A 189 11.71 19.82 4.17
N TYR A 190 10.75 19.59 5.05
CA TYR A 190 9.84 18.44 4.97
C TYR A 190 8.54 18.73 4.21
N ASN A 191 8.20 20.01 4.05
CA ASN A 191 6.99 20.46 3.36
C ASN A 191 7.15 20.50 1.83
N PHE A 192 8.38 20.31 1.31
CA PHE A 192 8.68 20.42 -0.13
C PHE A 192 7.72 19.65 -1.04
N GLN A 193 7.28 18.44 -0.64
CA GLN A 193 6.34 17.64 -1.45
C GLN A 193 4.93 18.25 -1.44
N SER A 194 4.49 18.74 -0.30
CA SER A 194 3.18 19.39 -0.14
C SER A 194 3.16 20.74 -0.86
N ASP A 195 4.24 21.51 -0.74
CA ASP A 195 4.38 22.81 -1.40
C ASP A 195 4.41 22.66 -2.92
N LYS A 196 5.16 21.65 -3.43
CA LYS A 196 5.18 21.35 -4.87
C LYS A 196 3.83 20.84 -5.38
N ALA A 197 3.12 20.03 -4.61
CA ALA A 197 1.77 19.62 -4.98
C ALA A 197 0.80 20.79 -5.01
N LEU A 198 0.87 21.69 -4.02
CA LEU A 198 0.04 22.90 -3.97
C LEU A 198 0.38 23.85 -5.13
N GLU A 199 1.67 24.05 -5.40
CA GLU A 199 2.15 24.85 -6.53
C GLU A 199 1.63 24.28 -7.86
N SER A 200 1.68 22.96 -8.06
CA SER A 200 1.16 22.31 -9.26
C SER A 200 -0.35 22.52 -9.42
N ILE A 201 -1.12 22.39 -8.34
CA ILE A 201 -2.58 22.60 -8.34
C ILE A 201 -2.91 24.07 -8.62
N THR A 202 -2.27 25.00 -7.90
CA THR A 202 -2.58 26.43 -8.02
C THR A 202 -2.11 27.01 -9.35
N SER A 203 -0.97 26.56 -9.86
CA SER A 203 -0.42 27.06 -11.12
C SER A 203 -1.11 26.47 -12.35
N GLY A 204 -1.70 25.27 -12.24
CA GLY A 204 -2.35 24.58 -13.35
C GLY A 204 -3.71 25.15 -13.74
N GLY A 205 -4.44 25.79 -12.80
CA GLY A 205 -5.80 26.27 -13.03
C GLY A 205 -6.73 25.16 -13.55
N PHE A 206 -7.77 25.51 -14.31
CA PHE A 206 -8.76 24.57 -14.84
C PHE A 206 -8.23 23.72 -16.00
N PHE A 207 -7.32 24.22 -16.80
CA PHE A 207 -6.85 23.57 -18.04
C PHE A 207 -5.45 22.95 -17.94
N GLY A 208 -4.78 23.15 -16.81
CA GLY A 208 -3.39 22.72 -16.64
C GLY A 208 -2.40 23.57 -17.42
N LYS A 209 -1.09 23.32 -17.25
CA LYS A 209 0.00 23.97 -18.00
C LYS A 209 0.49 23.17 -19.19
N GLY A 210 0.05 21.93 -19.35
CA GLY A 210 0.54 21.00 -20.34
C GLY A 210 1.40 19.87 -19.74
N ILE A 211 1.73 18.89 -20.59
CA ILE A 211 2.50 17.70 -20.18
C ILE A 211 3.96 18.11 -19.96
N GLY A 212 4.46 17.93 -18.72
CA GLY A 212 5.85 18.21 -18.38
C GLY A 212 6.14 19.60 -17.82
N GLU A 213 5.16 20.53 -17.79
CA GLU A 213 5.33 21.90 -17.32
C GLU A 213 4.73 22.17 -15.90
N GLY A 214 4.27 21.11 -15.22
CA GLY A 214 3.68 21.22 -13.89
C GLY A 214 4.61 20.82 -12.74
#